data_8aeba648cd33a8998652592d20c14c42
#
_entry.id   8aeba648cd33a8998652592d20c14c42
#
_cell.length_a   1.000
_cell.length_b   1.000
_cell.length_c   1.000
_cell.angle_alpha   90.00
_cell.angle_beta   90.00
_cell.angle_gamma   90.00
#
_symmetry.space_group_name_H-M   'P 1'
#
loop_
_entity.id
_entity.type
_entity.pdbx_description
1 polymer ?
#
loop_
_entity_poly.entity_id
_entity_poly.type
_entity_poly.pdbx_seq_one_letter_code
_entity_poly.pdbx_strand_id
1 'polypeptide(L)'
;MNWLQNSAGFVFMLAQDKKVEASFMMKLVENSIWIGIGACAMLGAFCGYLLFRRIKQKSFPGVEAEQSFLNDIGECFDRNDFDGALALCDTPALWNRALPQLATLAVQQRDRPIGKVRQMLMERFERDIMTGLDRLNNWVSTSIKTAPQLGLLGTVLGMINAFSKIAGASNSGVEPKELAADISFALWTTAAGMAISIPLIVLNSAAQNRINGL
;
A
#
# COMPACT_ATOMS: atom_id res chain seq x y z
N MET A 1 -49.28 32.53 30.93
CA MET A 1 -48.63 32.79 29.65
C MET A 1 -47.12 32.53 29.63
N ASN A 2 -46.45 32.27 30.79
CA ASN A 2 -45.00 32.11 30.90
C ASN A 2 -44.43 30.71 30.59
N TRP A 3 -45.23 29.66 30.61
CA TRP A 3 -44.72 28.29 30.39
C TRP A 3 -44.47 27.97 28.89
N LEU A 4 -45.22 28.61 27.99
CA LEU A 4 -45.00 28.47 26.53
C LEU A 4 -43.71 29.11 26.07
N GLN A 5 -43.30 30.23 26.67
CA GLN A 5 -42.02 30.89 26.41
C GLN A 5 -40.81 30.06 26.90
N ASN A 6 -41.01 29.38 28.06
CA ASN A 6 -39.95 28.54 28.63
C ASN A 6 -39.75 27.23 27.87
N SER A 7 -40.85 26.64 27.34
CA SER A 7 -40.76 25.43 26.48
C SER A 7 -40.13 25.72 25.11
N ALA A 8 -40.40 26.87 24.51
CA ALA A 8 -39.78 27.30 23.27
C ALA A 8 -38.27 27.57 23.43
N GLY A 9 -37.86 28.16 24.57
CA GLY A 9 -36.43 28.35 24.90
C GLY A 9 -35.69 27.03 25.10
N PHE A 10 -36.33 26.04 25.77
CA PHE A 10 -35.74 24.74 26.00
C PHE A 10 -35.60 23.92 24.70
N VAL A 11 -36.59 23.95 23.81
CA VAL A 11 -36.54 23.32 22.49
C VAL A 11 -35.46 23.99 21.62
N PHE A 12 -35.30 25.31 21.69
CA PHE A 12 -34.28 26.06 21.00
C PHE A 12 -32.88 25.72 21.51
N MET A 13 -32.67 25.57 22.82
CA MET A 13 -31.40 25.10 23.40
C MET A 13 -31.01 23.69 22.93
N LEU A 14 -31.97 22.75 22.95
CA LEU A 14 -31.74 21.38 22.47
C LEU A 14 -31.43 21.33 20.97
N ALA A 15 -32.03 22.22 20.18
CA ALA A 15 -31.74 22.32 18.76
C ALA A 15 -30.36 22.95 18.48
N GLN A 16 -29.91 23.86 19.36
CA GLN A 16 -28.56 24.43 19.29
C GLN A 16 -27.49 23.41 19.69
N ASP A 17 -27.72 22.65 20.73
CA ASP A 17 -26.80 21.59 21.20
C ASP A 17 -26.60 20.51 20.12
N LYS A 18 -27.66 20.06 19.45
CA LYS A 18 -27.57 19.15 18.30
C LYS A 18 -26.82 19.75 17.10
N LYS A 19 -26.96 21.06 16.83
CA LYS A 19 -26.19 21.71 15.77
C LYS A 19 -24.69 21.81 16.09
N VAL A 20 -24.32 22.05 17.34
CA VAL A 20 -22.94 22.12 17.80
C VAL A 20 -22.28 20.74 17.74
N GLU A 21 -22.97 19.70 18.20
CA GLU A 21 -22.47 18.32 18.10
C GLU A 21 -22.30 17.88 16.63
N ALA A 22 -23.26 18.17 15.77
CA ALA A 22 -23.18 17.85 14.34
C ALA A 22 -22.00 18.58 13.65
N SER A 23 -21.77 19.85 14.00
CA SER A 23 -20.64 20.63 13.47
C SER A 23 -19.30 20.10 13.98
N PHE A 24 -19.20 19.69 15.24
CA PHE A 24 -17.99 19.10 15.81
C PHE A 24 -17.67 17.74 15.17
N MET A 25 -18.68 16.87 15.07
CA MET A 25 -18.54 15.57 14.40
C MET A 25 -18.10 15.73 12.94
N MET A 26 -18.63 16.71 12.22
CA MET A 26 -18.26 16.97 10.84
C MET A 26 -16.80 17.40 10.70
N LYS A 27 -16.31 18.29 11.54
CA LYS A 27 -14.89 18.70 11.58
C LYS A 27 -13.96 17.55 11.94
N LEU A 28 -14.38 16.64 12.84
CA LEU A 28 -13.62 15.44 13.14
C LEU A 28 -13.50 14.52 11.92
N VAL A 29 -14.58 14.34 11.18
CA VAL A 29 -14.60 13.53 9.97
C VAL A 29 -13.73 14.16 8.87
N GLU A 30 -13.84 15.45 8.63
CA GLU A 30 -12.97 16.18 7.69
C GLU A 30 -11.49 16.03 8.01
N ASN A 31 -11.12 16.20 9.28
CA ASN A 31 -9.74 16.03 9.72
C ASN A 31 -9.26 14.58 9.60
N SER A 32 -10.14 13.60 9.85
CA SER A 32 -9.83 12.18 9.72
C SER A 32 -9.54 11.75 8.27
N ILE A 33 -10.16 12.40 7.29
CA ILE A 33 -9.87 12.15 5.86
C ILE A 33 -8.44 12.53 5.53
N TRP A 34 -7.98 13.72 5.96
CA TRP A 34 -6.59 14.16 5.72
C TRP A 34 -5.58 13.24 6.42
N ILE A 35 -5.87 12.83 7.65
CA ILE A 35 -5.05 11.85 8.36
C ILE A 35 -5.04 10.52 7.61
N GLY A 36 -6.19 10.06 7.12
CA GLY A 36 -6.32 8.82 6.35
C GLY A 36 -5.52 8.87 5.04
N ILE A 37 -5.62 9.95 4.27
CA ILE A 37 -4.86 10.16 3.02
C ILE A 37 -3.35 10.19 3.33
N GLY A 38 -2.93 10.91 4.36
CA GLY A 38 -1.53 10.96 4.80
C GLY A 38 -0.99 9.62 5.27
N ALA A 39 -1.79 8.86 6.03
CA ALA A 39 -1.44 7.50 6.46
C ALA A 39 -1.29 6.55 5.26
N CYS A 40 -2.20 6.59 4.28
CA CYS A 40 -2.09 5.82 3.05
C CYS A 40 -0.82 6.17 2.25
N ALA A 41 -0.46 7.45 2.17
CA ALA A 41 0.76 7.90 1.50
C ALA A 41 2.01 7.35 2.19
N MET A 42 2.08 7.48 3.51
CA MET A 42 3.23 6.97 4.29
C MET A 42 3.35 5.45 4.23
N LEU A 43 2.25 4.72 4.42
CA LEU A 43 2.24 3.27 4.35
C LEU A 43 2.60 2.77 2.95
N GLY A 44 2.02 3.37 1.89
CA GLY A 44 2.32 3.03 0.51
C GLY A 44 3.77 3.27 0.14
N ALA A 45 4.33 4.43 0.49
CA ALA A 45 5.73 4.77 0.25
C ALA A 45 6.70 3.88 1.04
N PHE A 46 6.41 3.63 2.31
CA PHE A 46 7.23 2.76 3.17
C PHE A 46 7.24 1.31 2.69
N CYS A 47 6.07 0.75 2.42
CA CYS A 47 5.96 -0.62 1.88
C CYS A 47 6.60 -0.72 0.48
N GLY A 48 6.43 0.29 -0.37
CA GLY A 48 7.08 0.35 -1.69
C GLY A 48 8.60 0.38 -1.58
N TYR A 49 9.16 1.19 -0.68
CA TYR A 49 10.60 1.22 -0.40
C TYR A 49 11.12 -0.14 0.10
N LEU A 50 10.42 -0.77 1.05
CA LEU A 50 10.79 -2.09 1.56
C LEU A 50 10.72 -3.16 0.47
N LEU A 51 9.69 -3.13 -0.37
CA LEU A 51 9.52 -4.04 -1.49
C LEU A 51 10.70 -3.93 -2.46
N PHE A 52 11.03 -2.70 -2.88
CA PHE A 52 12.15 -2.45 -3.79
C PHE A 52 13.49 -2.89 -3.20
N ARG A 53 13.71 -2.62 -1.92
CA ARG A 53 14.91 -3.06 -1.18
C ARG A 53 15.01 -4.59 -1.13
N ARG A 54 13.90 -5.29 -0.83
CA ARG A 54 13.88 -6.77 -0.79
C ARG A 54 14.10 -7.39 -2.15
N ILE A 55 13.48 -6.86 -3.21
CA ILE A 55 13.71 -7.34 -4.58
C ILE A 55 15.20 -7.20 -4.93
N LYS A 56 15.80 -6.04 -4.67
CA LYS A 56 17.23 -5.81 -4.92
C LYS A 56 18.15 -6.74 -4.12
N GLN A 57 17.75 -7.16 -2.93
CA GLN A 57 18.52 -8.11 -2.12
C GLN A 57 18.42 -9.54 -2.63
N LYS A 58 17.27 -9.93 -3.21
CA LYS A 58 17.02 -11.30 -3.71
C LYS A 58 17.47 -11.50 -5.16
N SER A 59 17.51 -10.43 -5.99
CA SER A 59 17.95 -10.51 -7.38
C SER A 59 19.46 -10.32 -7.50
N PHE A 60 20.04 -10.80 -8.60
CA PHE A 60 21.45 -10.53 -8.96
C PHE A 60 21.62 -9.08 -9.43
N PRO A 61 22.84 -8.50 -9.32
CA PRO A 61 23.11 -7.13 -9.74
C PRO A 61 23.10 -6.93 -11.26
N GLY A 62 23.05 -8.01 -12.05
CA GLY A 62 22.98 -8.00 -13.50
C GLY A 62 22.78 -9.40 -14.05
N VAL A 63 22.25 -9.48 -15.28
CA VAL A 63 22.03 -10.74 -16.01
C VAL A 63 23.34 -11.49 -16.26
N GLU A 64 24.42 -10.75 -16.51
CA GLU A 64 25.75 -11.33 -16.70
C GLU A 64 26.27 -12.05 -15.45
N ALA A 65 26.09 -11.44 -14.28
CA ALA A 65 26.50 -12.05 -13.00
C ALA A 65 25.66 -13.29 -12.66
N GLU A 66 24.39 -13.29 -13.04
CA GLU A 66 23.51 -14.44 -12.88
C GLU A 66 23.91 -15.58 -13.80
N GLN A 67 24.17 -15.30 -15.07
CA GLN A 67 24.62 -16.30 -16.05
C GLN A 67 26.00 -16.87 -15.69
N SER A 68 26.94 -16.02 -15.24
CA SER A 68 28.24 -16.49 -14.75
C SER A 68 28.07 -17.47 -13.59
N PHE A 69 27.26 -17.12 -12.60
CA PHE A 69 27.00 -17.99 -11.46
C PHE A 69 26.34 -19.32 -11.86
N LEU A 70 25.39 -19.29 -12.81
CA LEU A 70 24.76 -20.51 -13.34
C LEU A 70 25.74 -21.39 -14.10
N ASN A 71 26.63 -20.79 -14.88
CA ASN A 71 27.68 -21.52 -15.59
C ASN A 71 28.69 -22.16 -14.63
N ASP A 72 29.15 -21.41 -13.62
CA ASP A 72 30.08 -21.90 -12.60
C ASP A 72 29.48 -23.10 -11.82
N ILE A 73 28.20 -23.01 -11.45
CA ILE A 73 27.49 -24.14 -10.81
C ILE A 73 27.34 -25.29 -11.78
N GLY A 74 26.99 -25.03 -13.06
CA GLY A 74 26.85 -26.05 -14.09
C GLY A 74 28.15 -26.83 -14.28
N GLU A 75 29.30 -26.17 -14.34
CA GLU A 75 30.61 -26.81 -14.41
C GLU A 75 30.92 -27.70 -13.19
N CYS A 76 30.53 -27.25 -11.97
CA CYS A 76 30.69 -28.07 -10.77
C CYS A 76 29.84 -29.33 -10.84
N PHE A 77 28.61 -29.26 -11.35
CA PHE A 77 27.73 -30.42 -11.53
C PHE A 77 28.28 -31.40 -12.60
N ASP A 78 28.78 -30.88 -13.71
CA ASP A 78 29.37 -31.71 -14.77
C ASP A 78 30.61 -32.49 -14.29
N ARG A 79 31.36 -31.91 -13.34
CA ARG A 79 32.52 -32.53 -12.70
C ARG A 79 32.15 -33.41 -11.48
N ASN A 80 30.86 -33.50 -11.11
CA ASN A 80 30.38 -34.12 -9.88
C ASN A 80 31.02 -33.54 -8.59
N ASP A 81 31.48 -32.28 -8.62
CA ASP A 81 32.05 -31.57 -7.48
C ASP A 81 30.94 -30.83 -6.72
N PHE A 82 30.23 -31.57 -5.88
CA PHE A 82 29.12 -31.03 -5.10
C PHE A 82 29.60 -30.17 -3.92
N ASP A 83 30.82 -30.45 -3.40
CA ASP A 83 31.39 -29.65 -2.33
C ASP A 83 31.85 -28.28 -2.85
N GLY A 84 32.43 -28.24 -4.05
CA GLY A 84 32.73 -27.01 -4.75
C GLY A 84 31.47 -26.17 -5.05
N ALA A 85 30.39 -26.79 -5.51
CA ALA A 85 29.11 -26.11 -5.72
C ALA A 85 28.53 -25.50 -4.44
N LEU A 86 28.64 -26.21 -3.29
CA LEU A 86 28.22 -25.67 -2.00
C LEU A 86 29.11 -24.49 -1.56
N ALA A 87 30.42 -24.58 -1.75
CA ALA A 87 31.35 -23.52 -1.41
C ALA A 87 31.11 -22.24 -2.23
N LEU A 88 30.75 -22.35 -3.51
CA LEU A 88 30.32 -21.24 -4.35
C LEU A 88 29.05 -20.56 -3.82
N CYS A 89 28.09 -21.35 -3.33
CA CYS A 89 26.84 -20.85 -2.76
C CYS A 89 27.04 -20.21 -1.38
N ASP A 90 28.04 -20.63 -0.60
CA ASP A 90 28.30 -20.19 0.79
C ASP A 90 29.12 -18.89 0.88
N THR A 91 29.17 -18.12 -0.20
CA THR A 91 29.82 -16.81 -0.20
C THR A 91 28.92 -15.78 0.51
N PRO A 92 29.43 -14.96 1.45
CA PRO A 92 28.63 -13.99 2.23
C PRO A 92 27.83 -13.02 1.37
N ALA A 93 28.33 -12.68 0.17
CA ALA A 93 27.66 -11.82 -0.80
C ALA A 93 26.40 -12.47 -1.43
N LEU A 94 26.30 -13.78 -1.39
CA LEU A 94 25.26 -14.58 -2.04
C LEU A 94 24.21 -15.14 -1.09
N TRP A 95 24.43 -15.13 0.23
CA TRP A 95 23.52 -15.71 1.23
C TRP A 95 22.08 -15.21 1.17
N ASN A 96 21.87 -13.95 0.77
CA ASN A 96 20.54 -13.35 0.70
C ASN A 96 19.88 -13.52 -0.65
N ARG A 97 20.54 -14.09 -1.65
CA ARG A 97 20.03 -14.25 -3.00
C ARG A 97 19.19 -15.50 -3.17
N ALA A 98 18.21 -15.44 -4.07
CA ALA A 98 17.27 -16.54 -4.30
C ALA A 98 17.95 -17.77 -4.89
N LEU A 99 18.69 -17.60 -5.99
CA LEU A 99 19.32 -18.72 -6.71
C LEU A 99 20.32 -19.53 -5.89
N PRO A 100 21.30 -18.95 -5.17
CA PRO A 100 22.22 -19.73 -4.33
C PRO A 100 21.52 -20.53 -3.24
N GLN A 101 20.44 -19.97 -2.64
CA GLN A 101 19.67 -20.70 -1.63
C GLN A 101 18.97 -21.93 -2.23
N LEU A 102 18.42 -21.80 -3.44
CA LEU A 102 17.79 -22.90 -4.15
C LEU A 102 18.82 -23.94 -4.63
N ALA A 103 19.98 -23.49 -5.12
CA ALA A 103 21.08 -24.37 -5.54
C ALA A 103 21.61 -25.20 -4.37
N THR A 104 21.82 -24.58 -3.20
CA THR A 104 22.21 -25.29 -1.98
C THR A 104 21.21 -26.38 -1.59
N LEU A 105 19.90 -26.06 -1.67
CA LEU A 105 18.86 -27.03 -1.39
C LEU A 105 18.84 -28.18 -2.42
N ALA A 106 19.06 -27.86 -3.70
CA ALA A 106 19.13 -28.87 -4.76
C ALA A 106 20.26 -29.87 -4.52
N VAL A 107 21.46 -29.39 -4.17
CA VAL A 107 22.63 -30.23 -3.84
C VAL A 107 22.38 -31.08 -2.60
N GLN A 108 21.78 -30.53 -1.56
CA GLN A 108 21.46 -31.27 -0.31
C GLN A 108 20.42 -32.37 -0.53
N GLN A 109 19.58 -32.27 -1.54
CA GLN A 109 18.51 -33.24 -1.85
C GLN A 109 18.81 -34.10 -3.07
N ARG A 110 20.06 -34.17 -3.50
CA ARG A 110 20.52 -34.91 -4.70
C ARG A 110 20.12 -36.38 -4.74
N ASP A 111 19.99 -37.03 -3.57
CA ASP A 111 19.66 -38.45 -3.45
C ASP A 111 18.17 -38.75 -3.78
N ARG A 112 17.38 -37.71 -4.01
CA ARG A 112 15.95 -37.84 -4.31
C ARG A 112 15.68 -37.82 -5.83
N PRO A 113 14.56 -38.39 -6.30
CA PRO A 113 14.16 -38.28 -7.69
C PRO A 113 14.03 -36.82 -8.13
N ILE A 114 14.52 -36.48 -9.32
CA ILE A 114 14.56 -35.12 -9.88
C ILE A 114 13.17 -34.42 -9.80
N GLY A 115 12.08 -35.16 -10.06
CA GLY A 115 10.72 -34.61 -9.96
C GLY A 115 10.36 -34.12 -8.55
N LYS A 116 10.80 -34.85 -7.50
CA LYS A 116 10.62 -34.42 -6.09
C LYS A 116 11.47 -33.22 -5.75
N VAL A 117 12.73 -33.19 -6.19
CA VAL A 117 13.63 -32.06 -5.96
C VAL A 117 13.06 -30.80 -6.58
N ARG A 118 12.61 -30.88 -7.85
CA ARG A 118 11.96 -29.75 -8.52
C ARG A 118 10.72 -29.24 -7.78
N GLN A 119 9.87 -30.14 -7.33
CA GLN A 119 8.67 -29.75 -6.56
C GLN A 119 9.05 -29.06 -5.24
N MET A 120 10.03 -29.58 -4.51
CA MET A 120 10.51 -28.98 -3.27
C MET A 120 11.15 -27.60 -3.49
N LEU A 121 11.90 -27.41 -4.57
CA LEU A 121 12.49 -26.13 -4.93
C LEU A 121 11.41 -25.09 -5.25
N MET A 122 10.39 -25.47 -6.03
CA MET A 122 9.23 -24.61 -6.33
C MET A 122 8.49 -24.22 -5.06
N GLU A 123 8.17 -25.20 -4.22
CA GLU A 123 7.48 -24.95 -2.94
C GLU A 123 8.28 -24.03 -2.00
N ARG A 124 9.61 -24.21 -1.97
CA ARG A 124 10.51 -23.37 -1.19
C ARG A 124 10.58 -21.95 -1.75
N PHE A 125 10.68 -21.81 -3.05
CA PHE A 125 10.67 -20.52 -3.74
C PHE A 125 9.39 -19.73 -3.46
N GLU A 126 8.23 -20.37 -3.62
CA GLU A 126 6.93 -19.75 -3.34
C GLU A 126 6.81 -19.34 -1.86
N ARG A 127 7.17 -20.25 -0.94
CA ARG A 127 7.00 -20.02 0.49
C ARG A 127 7.93 -18.94 1.05
N ASP A 128 9.23 -19.01 0.73
CA ASP A 128 10.24 -18.19 1.41
C ASP A 128 10.55 -16.89 0.65
N ILE A 129 10.34 -16.87 -0.66
CA ILE A 129 10.66 -15.72 -1.50
C ILE A 129 9.39 -14.99 -1.94
N MET A 130 8.48 -15.68 -2.64
CA MET A 130 7.28 -15.05 -3.19
C MET A 130 6.32 -14.55 -2.13
N THR A 131 5.98 -15.36 -1.11
CA THR A 131 5.03 -14.97 -0.05
C THR A 131 5.45 -13.66 0.66
N GLY A 132 6.75 -13.49 0.89
CA GLY A 132 7.26 -12.26 1.51
C GLY A 132 7.15 -11.02 0.64
N LEU A 133 7.33 -11.16 -0.67
CA LEU A 133 7.20 -10.08 -1.65
C LEU A 133 5.72 -9.75 -1.91
N ASP A 134 4.88 -10.77 -2.07
CA ASP A 134 3.44 -10.62 -2.30
C ASP A 134 2.75 -9.90 -1.15
N ARG A 135 3.14 -10.20 0.08
CA ARG A 135 2.60 -9.51 1.25
C ARG A 135 2.86 -8.00 1.22
N LEU A 136 4.07 -7.59 0.87
CA LEU A 136 4.41 -6.16 0.73
C LEU A 136 3.70 -5.55 -0.48
N ASN A 137 3.67 -6.25 -1.59
CA ASN A 137 2.98 -5.84 -2.81
C ASN A 137 1.48 -5.61 -2.56
N ASN A 138 0.83 -6.49 -1.78
CA ASN A 138 -0.57 -6.35 -1.41
C ASN A 138 -0.84 -5.09 -0.58
N TRP A 139 0.05 -4.73 0.36
CA TRP A 139 -0.06 -3.49 1.12
C TRP A 139 0.07 -2.24 0.23
N VAL A 140 1.03 -2.23 -0.71
CA VAL A 140 1.16 -1.16 -1.70
C VAL A 140 -0.10 -1.07 -2.58
N SER A 141 -0.58 -2.19 -3.08
CA SER A 141 -1.78 -2.29 -3.91
C SER A 141 -3.03 -1.81 -3.16
N THR A 142 -3.15 -2.11 -1.86
CA THR A 142 -4.22 -1.61 -1.01
C THR A 142 -4.15 -0.09 -0.88
N SER A 143 -2.97 0.47 -0.61
CA SER A 143 -2.78 1.93 -0.51
C SER A 143 -3.15 2.64 -1.81
N ILE A 144 -2.78 2.09 -2.97
CA ILE A 144 -3.12 2.59 -4.31
C ILE A 144 -4.65 2.69 -4.49
N LYS A 145 -5.39 1.68 -4.05
CA LYS A 145 -6.85 1.63 -4.18
C LYS A 145 -7.55 2.53 -3.15
N THR A 146 -7.06 2.56 -1.93
CA THR A 146 -7.71 3.25 -0.81
C THR A 146 -7.53 4.77 -0.89
N ALA A 147 -6.39 5.27 -1.36
CA ALA A 147 -6.13 6.70 -1.40
C ALA A 147 -7.15 7.50 -2.25
N PRO A 148 -7.50 7.10 -3.50
CA PRO A 148 -8.54 7.77 -4.28
C PRO A 148 -9.94 7.61 -3.68
N GLN A 149 -10.23 6.49 -3.02
CA GLN A 149 -11.52 6.25 -2.37
C GLN A 149 -11.73 7.20 -1.17
N LEU A 150 -10.67 7.44 -0.39
CA LEU A 150 -10.70 8.46 0.67
C LEU A 150 -10.88 9.87 0.09
N GLY A 151 -10.25 10.17 -1.03
CA GLY A 151 -10.47 11.42 -1.75
C GLY A 151 -11.92 11.58 -2.23
N LEU A 152 -12.51 10.52 -2.79
CA LEU A 152 -13.91 10.51 -3.20
C LEU A 152 -14.86 10.68 -2.02
N LEU A 153 -14.55 10.04 -0.88
CA LEU A 153 -15.31 10.24 0.37
C LEU A 153 -15.30 11.72 0.78
N GLY A 154 -14.16 12.40 0.62
CA GLY A 154 -14.04 13.83 0.87
C GLY A 154 -14.97 14.69 -0.01
N THR A 155 -15.16 14.33 -1.29
CA THR A 155 -16.10 15.05 -2.15
C THR A 155 -17.54 14.84 -1.70
N VAL A 156 -17.93 13.64 -1.34
CA VAL A 156 -19.28 13.35 -0.86
C VAL A 156 -19.57 14.16 0.42
N LEU A 157 -18.64 14.20 1.36
CA LEU A 157 -18.80 14.96 2.60
C LEU A 157 -18.82 16.47 2.38
N GLY A 158 -17.95 16.99 1.51
CA GLY A 158 -17.96 18.40 1.15
C GLY A 158 -19.27 18.84 0.50
N MET A 159 -19.85 18.01 -0.37
CA MET A 159 -21.16 18.28 -0.98
C MET A 159 -22.30 18.20 0.06
N ILE A 160 -22.27 17.23 0.98
CA ILE A 160 -23.24 17.14 2.08
C ILE A 160 -23.18 18.41 2.93
N ASN A 161 -21.99 18.92 3.25
CA ASN A 161 -21.82 20.16 4.00
C ASN A 161 -22.41 21.36 3.23
N ALA A 162 -22.08 21.48 1.96
CA ALA A 162 -22.61 22.56 1.13
C ALA A 162 -24.15 22.56 1.09
N PHE A 163 -24.78 21.42 0.85
CA PHE A 163 -26.25 21.31 0.82
C PHE A 163 -26.88 21.49 2.20
N SER A 164 -26.25 21.05 3.27
CA SER A 164 -26.77 21.25 4.63
C SER A 164 -26.82 22.73 5.02
N LYS A 165 -25.83 23.52 4.56
CA LYS A 165 -25.82 24.98 4.75
C LYS A 165 -26.95 25.65 3.97
N ILE A 166 -27.17 25.24 2.72
CA ILE A 166 -28.29 25.76 1.89
C ILE A 166 -29.63 25.46 2.55
N ALA A 167 -29.82 24.21 3.00
CA ALA A 167 -31.07 23.78 3.66
C ALA A 167 -31.33 24.48 5.01
N GLY A 168 -30.26 24.86 5.71
CA GLY A 168 -30.35 25.56 7.01
C GLY A 168 -30.57 27.07 6.93
N ALA A 169 -30.43 27.67 5.75
CA ALA A 169 -30.53 29.11 5.52
C ALA A 169 -31.99 29.50 5.24
N SER A 170 -32.79 29.63 6.28
CA SER A 170 -34.26 29.91 6.14
C SER A 170 -34.63 31.33 5.69
N ASN A 171 -33.82 32.38 5.96
CA ASN A 171 -34.17 33.78 5.63
C ASN A 171 -32.97 34.70 5.35
N SER A 172 -31.74 34.30 5.59
CA SER A 172 -30.57 35.17 5.46
C SER A 172 -29.71 34.91 4.22
N GLY A 173 -30.05 33.91 3.41
CA GLY A 173 -29.23 33.46 2.30
C GLY A 173 -27.93 32.73 2.79
N VAL A 174 -27.36 31.91 1.94
CA VAL A 174 -26.01 31.30 2.21
C VAL A 174 -24.98 32.24 1.61
N GLU A 175 -23.92 32.55 2.35
CA GLU A 175 -22.79 33.28 1.76
C GLU A 175 -22.13 32.43 0.66
N PRO A 176 -22.03 32.93 -0.58
CA PRO A 176 -21.39 32.18 -1.67
C PRO A 176 -19.96 31.75 -1.38
N LYS A 177 -19.26 32.50 -0.52
CA LYS A 177 -17.90 32.23 -0.08
C LYS A 177 -17.78 30.96 0.76
N GLU A 178 -18.74 30.70 1.65
CA GLU A 178 -18.74 29.47 2.47
C GLU A 178 -19.04 28.24 1.63
N LEU A 179 -19.97 28.35 0.67
CA LEU A 179 -20.30 27.29 -0.26
C LEU A 179 -19.09 26.94 -1.15
N ALA A 180 -18.40 27.97 -1.65
CA ALA A 180 -17.18 27.79 -2.44
C ALA A 180 -16.05 27.11 -1.64
N ALA A 181 -15.95 27.38 -0.33
CA ALA A 181 -14.97 26.73 0.53
C ALA A 181 -15.23 25.22 0.68
N ASP A 182 -16.48 24.80 0.90
CA ASP A 182 -16.83 23.39 1.02
C ASP A 182 -16.59 22.62 -0.28
N ILE A 183 -16.96 23.22 -1.42
CA ILE A 183 -16.70 22.64 -2.75
C ILE A 183 -15.20 22.54 -3.02
N SER A 184 -14.44 23.59 -2.70
CA SER A 184 -12.99 23.62 -2.85
C SER A 184 -12.32 22.51 -2.01
N PHE A 185 -12.73 22.37 -0.75
CA PHE A 185 -12.26 21.26 0.11
C PHE A 185 -12.51 19.89 -0.54
N ALA A 186 -13.73 19.68 -1.04
CA ALA A 186 -14.11 18.44 -1.73
C ALA A 186 -13.15 18.12 -2.90
N LEU A 187 -12.89 19.10 -3.76
CA LEU A 187 -12.01 18.93 -4.92
C LEU A 187 -10.56 18.67 -4.51
N TRP A 188 -10.06 19.38 -3.49
CA TRP A 188 -8.69 19.21 -3.01
C TRP A 188 -8.44 17.82 -2.43
N THR A 189 -9.38 17.24 -1.70
CA THR A 189 -9.22 15.88 -1.13
C THR A 189 -9.12 14.82 -2.22
N THR A 190 -9.91 14.95 -3.30
CA THR A 190 -9.83 14.03 -4.44
C THR A 190 -8.53 14.21 -5.22
N ALA A 191 -8.12 15.46 -5.47
CA ALA A 191 -6.84 15.73 -6.11
C ALA A 191 -5.66 15.16 -5.32
N ALA A 192 -5.66 15.31 -4.00
CA ALA A 192 -4.63 14.73 -3.12
C ALA A 192 -4.62 13.20 -3.16
N GLY A 193 -5.79 12.54 -3.11
CA GLY A 193 -5.92 11.09 -3.22
C GLY A 193 -5.33 10.54 -4.52
N MET A 194 -5.63 11.19 -5.64
CA MET A 194 -5.08 10.82 -6.95
C MET A 194 -3.58 11.12 -7.07
N ALA A 195 -3.11 12.27 -6.56
CA ALA A 195 -1.71 12.65 -6.60
C ALA A 195 -0.80 11.65 -5.85
N ILE A 196 -1.32 10.98 -4.80
CA ILE A 196 -0.62 9.92 -4.07
C ILE A 196 -0.70 8.59 -4.83
N SER A 197 -1.86 8.26 -5.39
CA SER A 197 -2.09 6.97 -6.05
C SER A 197 -1.25 6.82 -7.32
N ILE A 198 -1.14 7.85 -8.15
CA ILE A 198 -0.44 7.77 -9.46
C ILE A 198 1.03 7.34 -9.33
N PRO A 199 1.89 7.98 -8.52
CA PRO A 199 3.27 7.55 -8.38
C PRO A 199 3.38 6.16 -7.74
N LEU A 200 2.48 5.80 -6.82
CA LEU A 200 2.46 4.46 -6.23
C LEU A 200 2.11 3.37 -7.25
N ILE A 201 1.22 3.64 -8.21
CA ILE A 201 0.91 2.72 -9.32
C ILE A 201 2.17 2.47 -10.15
N VAL A 202 2.90 3.51 -10.52
CA VAL A 202 4.13 3.40 -11.31
C VAL A 202 5.20 2.59 -10.57
N LEU A 203 5.40 2.87 -9.28
CA LEU A 203 6.32 2.12 -8.43
C LEU A 203 5.92 0.64 -8.30
N ASN A 204 4.62 0.38 -8.11
CA ASN A 204 4.10 -0.98 -7.99
C ASN A 204 4.28 -1.77 -9.29
N SER A 205 3.99 -1.16 -10.44
CA SER A 205 4.19 -1.78 -11.75
C SER A 205 5.67 -2.11 -12.01
N ALA A 206 6.58 -1.19 -11.68
CA ALA A 206 8.02 -1.44 -11.79
C ALA A 206 8.50 -2.57 -10.86
N ALA A 207 7.94 -2.67 -9.65
CA ALA A 207 8.23 -3.75 -8.72
C ALA A 207 7.71 -5.09 -9.22
N GLN A 208 6.47 -5.16 -9.71
CA GLN A 208 5.90 -6.38 -10.27
C GLN A 208 6.69 -6.90 -11.47
N ASN A 209 7.10 -6.02 -12.38
CA ASN A 209 7.94 -6.41 -13.52
C ASN A 209 9.27 -7.04 -13.08
N ARG A 210 9.84 -6.58 -11.96
CA ARG A 210 11.06 -7.18 -11.40
C ARG A 210 10.81 -8.49 -10.66
N ILE A 211 9.67 -8.64 -10.00
CA ILE A 211 9.27 -9.90 -9.34
C ILE A 211 9.03 -10.99 -10.38
N ASN A 212 8.39 -10.66 -11.51
CA ASN A 212 8.13 -11.59 -12.59
C ASN A 212 9.40 -12.03 -13.34
N GLY A 213 10.49 -11.30 -13.18
CA GLY A 213 11.80 -11.60 -13.76
C GLY A 213 12.77 -12.33 -12.81
N LEU A 214 12.32 -12.74 -11.60
CA LEU A 214 13.07 -13.58 -10.65
C LEU A 214 12.81 -15.06 -10.90
#